data_de5e62019f581bbb5001d5b7725f1765
#
_entry.id   de5e62019f581bbb5001d5b7725f1765
#
_cell.length_a   1.000
_cell.length_b   1.000
_cell.length_c   1.000
_cell.angle_alpha   90.00
_cell.angle_beta   90.00
_cell.angle_gamma   90.00
#
_symmetry.space_group_name_H-M   'P 1'
#
loop_
_entity.id
_entity.type
_entity.pdbx_description
1 polymer ?
#
loop_
_entity_poly.entity_id
_entity_poly.type
_entity_poly.pdbx_seq_one_letter_code
_entity_poly.pdbx_strand_id
1 'polypeptide(L)'
;MIDEFKTISDTVGEGYYTEKRSKFLAFAHHVTTVDEVKEIVAGYRKKYYDARHCCYAYMLGPERTEFRANDDGEPSSTAGKPILGQITKAELTDILIVVIRYFGGVKLGTSGLIVAYREAAIDALAHCEEVTQQVEEIVTYDFTYPMMNDVMRIVKEMNPHIVDQTFDNTCTIKLSIRKSEAEQLRTRLKKLSFE
;
A
#
# COMPACT_ATOMS: atom_id res chain seq x y z
N MET A 1 15.91 2.40 -9.83
CA MET A 1 15.57 1.56 -8.66
C MET A 1 14.60 2.32 -7.77
N ILE A 2 13.42 1.75 -7.48
CA ILE A 2 12.46 2.37 -6.57
C ILE A 2 12.93 2.14 -5.14
N ASP A 3 13.15 3.22 -4.42
CA ASP A 3 13.74 3.24 -3.08
C ASP A 3 12.77 3.77 -2.03
N GLU A 4 11.77 4.52 -2.45
CA GLU A 4 10.69 4.99 -1.60
C GLU A 4 9.39 5.11 -2.39
N PHE A 5 8.26 5.13 -1.69
CA PHE A 5 6.95 5.21 -2.30
C PHE A 5 5.98 5.95 -1.39
N LYS A 6 4.92 6.49 -1.99
CA LYS A 6 3.85 7.16 -1.26
C LYS A 6 2.69 6.20 -1.03
N THR A 7 2.18 6.21 0.19
CA THR A 7 0.99 5.49 0.61
C THR A 7 0.16 6.37 1.55
N ILE A 8 -0.80 5.80 2.24
CA ILE A 8 -1.60 6.51 3.24
C ILE A 8 -1.39 5.86 4.61
N SER A 9 -1.70 6.62 5.68
CA SER A 9 -1.66 6.09 7.05
C SER A 9 -2.78 5.08 7.27
N ASP A 10 -2.76 4.41 8.43
CA ASP A 10 -3.78 3.43 8.81
C ASP A 10 -5.14 4.04 9.14
N THR A 11 -5.23 5.37 9.27
CA THR A 11 -6.51 6.06 9.45
C THR A 11 -7.30 6.04 8.15
N VAL A 12 -8.52 5.49 8.21
CA VAL A 12 -9.40 5.39 7.04
C VAL A 12 -9.84 6.79 6.61
N GLY A 13 -9.61 7.11 5.32
CA GLY A 13 -10.14 8.33 4.72
C GLY A 13 -11.56 8.11 4.25
N GLU A 14 -12.49 8.92 4.72
CA GLU A 14 -13.89 8.84 4.34
C GLU A 14 -14.26 9.97 3.39
N GLY A 15 -15.01 9.64 2.33
CA GLY A 15 -15.49 10.58 1.35
C GLY A 15 -16.97 10.36 1.02
N TYR A 16 -17.59 11.39 0.49
CA TYR A 16 -18.99 11.38 0.16
C TYR A 16 -19.25 12.18 -1.11
N TYR A 17 -20.13 11.67 -1.94
CA TYR A 17 -20.61 12.38 -3.14
C TYR A 17 -22.09 12.02 -3.37
N THR A 18 -22.88 12.98 -3.82
CA THR A 18 -24.28 12.75 -4.14
C THR A 18 -24.62 13.39 -5.48
N GLU A 19 -25.43 12.69 -6.28
CA GLU A 19 -25.91 13.15 -7.58
C GLU A 19 -27.27 12.53 -7.83
N LYS A 20 -28.26 13.36 -8.15
CA LYS A 20 -29.63 12.92 -8.46
C LYS A 20 -30.17 11.90 -7.43
N ARG A 21 -29.97 12.19 -6.14
CA ARG A 21 -30.34 11.38 -4.98
C ARG A 21 -29.55 10.07 -4.84
N SER A 22 -28.68 9.68 -5.77
CA SER A 22 -27.74 8.60 -5.55
C SER A 22 -26.68 9.05 -4.55
N LYS A 23 -26.30 8.15 -3.63
CA LYS A 23 -25.30 8.42 -2.59
C LYS A 23 -24.10 7.51 -2.81
N PHE A 24 -22.91 8.10 -2.74
CA PHE A 24 -21.63 7.42 -2.93
C PHE A 24 -20.80 7.63 -1.67
N LEU A 25 -20.56 6.54 -0.92
CA LEU A 25 -19.75 6.54 0.29
C LEU A 25 -18.40 5.92 -0.04
N ALA A 26 -17.33 6.68 0.08
CA ALA A 26 -15.98 6.23 -0.26
C ALA A 26 -15.14 6.03 1.00
N PHE A 27 -14.33 4.97 0.99
CA PHE A 27 -13.44 4.60 2.10
C PHE A 27 -12.08 4.21 1.55
N ALA A 28 -11.05 4.95 1.95
CA ALA A 28 -9.67 4.66 1.56
C ALA A 28 -8.92 4.00 2.73
N HIS A 29 -8.37 2.82 2.46
CA HIS A 29 -7.67 1.99 3.43
C HIS A 29 -6.23 1.75 3.03
N HIS A 30 -5.32 1.78 3.98
CA HIS A 30 -3.98 1.24 3.79
C HIS A 30 -4.07 -0.29 3.80
N VAL A 31 -3.57 -0.92 2.74
CA VAL A 31 -3.52 -2.38 2.58
C VAL A 31 -2.19 -2.76 1.95
N THR A 32 -1.72 -3.97 2.23
CA THR A 32 -0.48 -4.49 1.64
C THR A 32 -0.67 -5.80 0.89
N THR A 33 -1.81 -6.47 1.06
CA THR A 33 -2.10 -7.78 0.46
C THR A 33 -3.49 -7.84 -0.14
N VAL A 34 -3.66 -8.73 -1.13
CA VAL A 34 -4.99 -9.02 -1.72
C VAL A 34 -5.94 -9.63 -0.68
N ASP A 35 -5.43 -10.42 0.26
CA ASP A 35 -6.26 -11.02 1.32
C ASP A 35 -6.86 -9.94 2.23
N GLU A 36 -6.11 -8.92 2.59
CA GLU A 36 -6.64 -7.75 3.31
C GLU A 36 -7.73 -7.04 2.52
N VAL A 37 -7.53 -6.87 1.21
CA VAL A 37 -8.53 -6.26 0.32
C VAL A 37 -9.83 -7.05 0.36
N LYS A 38 -9.76 -8.37 0.20
CA LYS A 38 -10.94 -9.25 0.20
C LYS A 38 -11.69 -9.17 1.51
N GLU A 39 -10.99 -9.17 2.63
CA GLU A 39 -11.56 -9.07 3.96
C GLU A 39 -12.30 -7.74 4.17
N ILE A 40 -11.66 -6.62 3.81
CA ILE A 40 -12.24 -5.29 3.94
C ILE A 40 -13.48 -5.13 3.06
N VAL A 41 -13.41 -5.55 1.79
CA VAL A 41 -14.55 -5.49 0.86
C VAL A 41 -15.71 -6.33 1.36
N ALA A 42 -15.45 -7.55 1.84
CA ALA A 42 -16.49 -8.41 2.42
C ALA A 42 -17.14 -7.76 3.64
N GLY A 43 -16.36 -7.07 4.47
CA GLY A 43 -16.86 -6.31 5.61
C GLY A 43 -17.81 -5.18 5.21
N TYR A 44 -17.47 -4.43 4.17
CA TYR A 44 -18.34 -3.38 3.65
C TYR A 44 -19.62 -3.92 3.02
N ARG A 45 -19.54 -5.01 2.26
CA ARG A 45 -20.73 -5.67 1.70
C ARG A 45 -21.70 -6.14 2.79
N LYS A 46 -21.17 -6.61 3.91
CA LYS A 46 -21.97 -7.01 5.06
C LYS A 46 -22.58 -5.81 5.78
N LYS A 47 -21.79 -4.76 6.02
CA LYS A 47 -22.22 -3.55 6.71
C LYS A 47 -23.29 -2.78 5.90
N TYR A 48 -23.07 -2.65 4.60
CA TYR A 48 -23.98 -1.95 3.67
C TYR A 48 -24.69 -2.95 2.76
N TYR A 49 -25.28 -3.97 3.36
CA TYR A 49 -25.92 -5.08 2.64
C TYR A 49 -27.05 -4.64 1.72
N ASP A 50 -27.69 -3.52 2.01
CA ASP A 50 -28.79 -2.93 1.25
C ASP A 50 -28.32 -1.98 0.14
N ALA A 51 -27.03 -1.73 0.03
CA ALA A 51 -26.46 -0.94 -1.06
C ALA A 51 -26.51 -1.72 -2.38
N ARG A 52 -26.69 -0.99 -3.48
CA ARG A 52 -26.78 -1.60 -4.80
C ARG A 52 -25.43 -2.09 -5.33
N HIS A 53 -24.36 -1.32 -5.08
CA HIS A 53 -23.03 -1.63 -5.57
C HIS A 53 -21.97 -1.35 -4.50
N CYS A 54 -20.96 -2.20 -4.46
CA CYS A 54 -19.76 -2.05 -3.63
C CYS A 54 -18.53 -2.14 -4.56
N CYS A 55 -18.23 -1.05 -5.23
CA CYS A 55 -17.16 -0.96 -6.21
C CYS A 55 -15.84 -0.66 -5.52
N TYR A 56 -14.72 -1.08 -6.10
CA TYR A 56 -13.43 -0.81 -5.49
C TYR A 56 -12.28 -0.83 -6.50
N ALA A 57 -11.17 -0.28 -6.09
CA ALA A 57 -9.91 -0.43 -6.78
C ALA A 57 -8.77 -0.45 -5.76
N TYR A 58 -7.72 -1.17 -6.07
CA TYR A 58 -6.52 -1.19 -5.24
C TYR A 58 -5.25 -1.17 -6.08
N MET A 59 -4.16 -0.77 -5.44
CA MET A 59 -2.81 -0.81 -5.98
C MET A 59 -1.86 -1.23 -4.87
N LEU A 60 -0.99 -2.19 -5.13
CA LEU A 60 -0.10 -2.80 -4.15
C LEU A 60 1.35 -2.80 -4.62
N GLY A 61 2.25 -2.70 -3.66
CA GLY A 61 3.68 -2.81 -3.84
C GLY A 61 4.35 -1.51 -4.32
N PRO A 62 5.64 -1.34 -4.01
CA PRO A 62 6.40 -0.14 -4.40
C PRO A 62 6.45 0.06 -5.91
N GLU A 63 6.47 -1.03 -6.68
CA GLU A 63 6.55 -1.00 -8.14
C GLU A 63 5.20 -0.70 -8.80
N ARG A 64 4.10 -0.74 -8.06
CA ARG A 64 2.74 -0.45 -8.54
C ARG A 64 2.32 -1.31 -9.73
N THR A 65 2.73 -2.58 -9.74
CA THR A 65 2.44 -3.55 -10.81
C THR A 65 1.25 -4.45 -10.49
N GLU A 66 0.82 -4.50 -9.23
CA GLU A 66 -0.33 -5.28 -8.79
C GLU A 66 -1.50 -4.35 -8.47
N PHE A 67 -2.52 -4.36 -9.34
CA PHE A 67 -3.68 -3.50 -9.19
C PHE A 67 -4.92 -4.18 -9.75
N ARG A 68 -6.08 -3.72 -9.32
CA ARG A 68 -7.36 -4.19 -9.82
C ARG A 68 -8.43 -3.12 -9.67
N ALA A 69 -9.38 -3.09 -10.61
CA ALA A 69 -10.59 -2.30 -10.59
C ALA A 69 -11.79 -3.23 -10.68
N ASN A 70 -12.83 -2.98 -9.88
CA ASN A 70 -14.05 -3.80 -9.84
C ASN A 70 -15.30 -2.91 -9.86
N ASP A 71 -16.17 -3.14 -10.84
CA ASP A 71 -17.39 -2.36 -11.05
C ASP A 71 -18.60 -2.89 -10.26
N ASP A 72 -18.53 -4.06 -9.68
CA ASP A 72 -19.60 -4.69 -8.87
C ASP A 72 -21.02 -4.50 -9.45
N GLY A 73 -21.21 -4.86 -10.71
CA GLY A 73 -22.50 -4.78 -11.39
C GLY A 73 -22.85 -3.41 -12.01
N GLU A 74 -22.04 -2.39 -11.81
CA GLU A 74 -22.16 -1.15 -12.59
C GLU A 74 -21.75 -1.40 -14.05
N PRO A 75 -22.16 -0.57 -15.01
CA PRO A 75 -21.71 -0.71 -16.39
C PRO A 75 -20.18 -0.70 -16.48
N SER A 76 -19.63 -1.50 -17.39
CA SER A 76 -18.19 -1.70 -17.52
C SER A 76 -17.41 -0.39 -17.55
N SER A 77 -16.36 -0.30 -16.72
CA SER A 77 -15.43 0.82 -16.65
C SER A 77 -16.03 2.14 -16.15
N THR A 78 -17.19 2.10 -15.49
CA THR A 78 -17.85 3.31 -14.97
C THR A 78 -17.61 3.56 -13.49
N ALA A 79 -17.07 2.58 -12.77
CA ALA A 79 -16.83 2.66 -11.31
C ALA A 79 -15.40 2.35 -10.93
N GLY A 80 -14.95 1.13 -11.12
CA GLY A 80 -13.62 0.68 -10.70
C GLY A 80 -12.48 1.46 -11.35
N LYS A 81 -12.53 1.67 -12.66
CA LYS A 81 -11.49 2.45 -13.38
C LYS A 81 -11.41 3.91 -12.95
N PRO A 82 -12.53 4.65 -12.80
CA PRO A 82 -12.49 6.00 -12.24
C PRO A 82 -11.85 6.07 -10.85
N ILE A 83 -12.11 5.08 -10.00
CA ILE A 83 -11.48 4.98 -8.67
C ILE A 83 -9.98 4.74 -8.82
N LEU A 84 -9.59 3.74 -9.61
CA LEU A 84 -8.17 3.41 -9.86
C LEU A 84 -7.42 4.60 -10.46
N GLY A 85 -8.05 5.35 -11.35
CA GLY A 85 -7.48 6.55 -11.96
C GLY A 85 -7.06 7.59 -10.93
N GLN A 86 -7.79 7.74 -9.84
CA GLN A 86 -7.44 8.68 -8.79
C GLN A 86 -6.24 8.19 -7.95
N ILE A 87 -6.15 6.90 -7.72
CA ILE A 87 -4.97 6.29 -7.08
C ILE A 87 -3.72 6.52 -7.95
N THR A 88 -3.84 6.27 -9.25
CA THR A 88 -2.75 6.46 -10.21
C THR A 88 -2.32 7.93 -10.29
N LYS A 89 -3.28 8.84 -10.38
CA LYS A 89 -3.02 10.29 -10.45
C LYS A 89 -2.31 10.82 -9.21
N ALA A 90 -2.67 10.31 -8.03
CA ALA A 90 -2.04 10.68 -6.77
C ALA A 90 -0.70 9.99 -6.53
N GLU A 91 -0.29 9.07 -7.42
CA GLU A 91 0.94 8.28 -7.32
C GLU A 91 1.04 7.47 -6.03
N LEU A 92 -0.10 7.00 -5.51
CA LEU A 92 -0.18 6.20 -4.30
C LEU A 92 -0.08 4.71 -4.60
N THR A 93 0.39 3.94 -3.62
CA THR A 93 0.36 2.48 -3.62
C THR A 93 0.04 1.98 -2.21
N ASP A 94 -0.14 0.66 -2.05
CA ASP A 94 -0.59 0.03 -0.80
C ASP A 94 -1.89 0.67 -0.30
N ILE A 95 -2.83 0.81 -1.21
CA ILE A 95 -4.11 1.50 -0.98
C ILE A 95 -5.27 0.73 -1.63
N LEU A 96 -6.39 0.71 -0.93
CA LEU A 96 -7.69 0.27 -1.42
C LEU A 96 -8.68 1.42 -1.24
N ILE A 97 -9.44 1.71 -2.28
CA ILE A 97 -10.60 2.61 -2.16
C ILE A 97 -11.85 1.82 -2.50
N VAL A 98 -12.80 1.79 -1.57
CA VAL A 98 -14.12 1.18 -1.73
C VAL A 98 -15.15 2.29 -1.84
N VAL A 99 -16.05 2.20 -2.81
CA VAL A 99 -17.16 3.15 -2.96
C VAL A 99 -18.47 2.38 -2.95
N ILE A 100 -19.31 2.70 -1.97
CA ILE A 100 -20.63 2.13 -1.77
C ILE A 100 -21.66 3.06 -2.42
N ARG A 101 -22.51 2.51 -3.30
CA ARG A 101 -23.56 3.31 -3.95
C ARG A 101 -24.94 2.88 -3.50
N TYR A 102 -25.74 3.88 -3.10
CA TYR A 102 -27.19 3.77 -2.94
C TYR A 102 -27.89 4.47 -4.09
N PHE A 103 -28.67 3.72 -4.86
CA PHE A 103 -29.42 4.25 -6.00
C PHE A 103 -30.54 5.20 -5.56
N GLY A 104 -30.63 6.36 -6.17
CA GLY A 104 -31.59 7.41 -5.81
C GLY A 104 -32.86 7.44 -6.64
N GLY A 105 -33.12 6.43 -7.48
CA GLY A 105 -34.31 6.36 -8.32
C GLY A 105 -34.14 6.98 -9.72
N VAL A 106 -33.05 7.69 -9.99
CA VAL A 106 -32.75 8.32 -11.29
C VAL A 106 -31.44 7.78 -11.82
N LYS A 107 -31.45 7.32 -13.07
CA LYS A 107 -30.25 6.83 -13.75
C LYS A 107 -29.29 7.99 -14.03
N LEU A 108 -28.01 7.80 -13.72
CA LEU A 108 -26.97 8.80 -13.96
C LEU A 108 -26.37 8.74 -15.37
N GLY A 109 -26.51 7.60 -16.06
CA GLY A 109 -25.80 7.31 -17.29
C GLY A 109 -24.32 7.00 -17.04
N THR A 110 -23.62 6.53 -18.08
CA THR A 110 -22.21 6.13 -17.96
C THR A 110 -21.30 7.30 -17.58
N SER A 111 -21.46 8.46 -18.22
CA SER A 111 -20.65 9.64 -17.91
C SER A 111 -20.92 10.18 -16.50
N GLY A 112 -22.16 10.16 -16.03
CA GLY A 112 -22.52 10.57 -14.68
C GLY A 112 -21.95 9.63 -13.61
N LEU A 113 -21.94 8.32 -13.87
CA LEU A 113 -21.33 7.34 -12.98
C LEU A 113 -19.82 7.54 -12.86
N ILE A 114 -19.13 7.72 -13.98
CA ILE A 114 -17.69 7.97 -14.01
C ILE A 114 -17.34 9.18 -13.12
N VAL A 115 -18.06 10.27 -13.28
CA VAL A 115 -17.87 11.48 -12.46
C VAL A 115 -18.13 11.19 -10.99
N ALA A 116 -19.23 10.51 -10.67
CA ALA A 116 -19.64 10.27 -9.28
C ALA A 116 -18.62 9.39 -8.54
N TYR A 117 -18.16 8.28 -9.13
CA TYR A 117 -17.16 7.40 -8.51
C TYR A 117 -15.82 8.12 -8.37
N ARG A 118 -15.43 8.90 -9.38
CA ARG A 118 -14.21 9.70 -9.32
C ARG A 118 -14.28 10.74 -8.18
N GLU A 119 -15.34 11.51 -8.10
CA GLU A 119 -15.48 12.56 -7.08
C GLU A 119 -15.54 11.99 -5.67
N ALA A 120 -16.22 10.86 -5.48
CA ALA A 120 -16.23 10.17 -4.19
C ALA A 120 -14.83 9.72 -3.78
N ALA A 121 -14.07 9.15 -4.70
CA ALA A 121 -12.68 8.74 -4.46
C ALA A 121 -11.78 9.94 -4.13
N ILE A 122 -11.92 11.04 -4.86
CA ILE A 122 -11.18 12.29 -4.58
C ILE A 122 -11.45 12.76 -3.16
N ASP A 123 -12.71 12.76 -2.74
CA ASP A 123 -13.10 13.21 -1.41
C ASP A 123 -12.50 12.31 -0.31
N ALA A 124 -12.53 11.00 -0.51
CA ALA A 124 -11.88 10.06 0.42
C ALA A 124 -10.37 10.31 0.54
N LEU A 125 -9.69 10.51 -0.59
CA LEU A 125 -8.26 10.81 -0.61
C LEU A 125 -7.94 12.15 0.07
N ALA A 126 -8.81 13.14 -0.04
CA ALA A 126 -8.64 14.43 0.64
C ALA A 126 -8.67 14.31 2.17
N HIS A 127 -9.25 13.23 2.70
CA HIS A 127 -9.31 12.94 4.13
C HIS A 127 -8.29 11.88 4.59
N CYS A 128 -7.36 11.53 3.73
CA CYS A 128 -6.25 10.65 4.05
C CYS A 128 -5.01 11.45 4.43
N GLU A 129 -4.17 10.84 5.27
CA GLU A 129 -2.81 11.32 5.50
C GLU A 129 -1.85 10.56 4.58
N GLU A 130 -1.17 11.28 3.68
CA GLU A 130 -0.13 10.71 2.85
C GLU A 130 1.12 10.44 3.68
N VAL A 131 1.76 9.29 3.44
CA VAL A 131 2.98 8.87 4.11
C VAL A 131 3.98 8.42 3.05
N THR A 132 5.21 8.85 3.18
CA THR A 132 6.32 8.32 2.37
C THR A 132 7.01 7.21 3.14
N GLN A 133 7.13 6.04 2.52
CA GLN A 133 7.83 4.89 3.09
C GLN A 133 9.04 4.52 2.26
N GLN A 134 10.08 4.02 2.93
CA GLN A 134 11.28 3.53 2.28
C GLN A 134 11.14 2.04 1.96
N VAL A 135 11.66 1.64 0.81
CA VAL A 135 11.82 0.24 0.48
C VAL A 135 13.06 -0.27 1.19
N GLU A 136 12.90 -1.30 1.99
CA GLU A 136 14.01 -1.92 2.74
C GLU A 136 14.34 -3.30 2.21
N GLU A 137 15.60 -3.70 2.35
CA GLU A 137 16.08 -5.04 2.07
C GLU A 137 16.71 -5.65 3.31
N ILE A 138 16.60 -6.97 3.40
CA ILE A 138 17.26 -7.75 4.46
C ILE A 138 18.63 -8.20 3.97
N VAL A 139 19.65 -7.90 4.77
CA VAL A 139 21.02 -8.38 4.59
C VAL A 139 21.34 -9.32 5.72
N THR A 140 21.67 -10.57 5.38
CA THR A 140 22.06 -11.59 6.36
C THR A 140 23.56 -11.83 6.25
N TYR A 141 24.26 -11.86 7.38
CA TYR A 141 25.70 -12.05 7.41
C TYR A 141 26.09 -13.00 8.54
N ASP A 142 26.90 -14.02 8.19
CA ASP A 142 27.46 -14.98 9.10
C ASP A 142 28.93 -14.62 9.39
N PHE A 143 29.33 -14.68 10.65
CA PHE A 143 30.66 -14.30 11.06
C PHE A 143 31.10 -15.07 12.33
N THR A 144 32.38 -14.97 12.66
CA THR A 144 32.94 -15.56 13.87
C THR A 144 33.11 -14.52 14.97
N TYR A 145 33.22 -14.96 16.22
CA TYR A 145 33.37 -14.05 17.37
C TYR A 145 34.52 -13.04 17.23
N PRO A 146 35.72 -13.41 16.72
CA PRO A 146 36.78 -12.43 16.50
C PRO A 146 36.40 -11.27 15.57
N MET A 147 35.44 -11.46 14.70
CA MET A 147 34.95 -10.43 13.77
C MET A 147 33.91 -9.49 14.37
N MET A 148 33.39 -9.80 15.57
CA MET A 148 32.27 -9.10 16.20
C MET A 148 32.47 -7.58 16.24
N ASN A 149 33.63 -7.11 16.69
CA ASN A 149 33.88 -5.67 16.79
C ASN A 149 33.83 -4.95 15.44
N ASP A 150 34.37 -5.58 14.40
CA ASP A 150 34.35 -5.00 13.06
C ASP A 150 32.94 -4.98 12.44
N VAL A 151 32.17 -6.06 12.65
CA VAL A 151 30.76 -6.13 12.23
C VAL A 151 29.96 -5.06 12.92
N MET A 152 30.08 -4.92 14.24
CA MET A 152 29.31 -3.93 15.00
C MET A 152 29.72 -2.49 14.69
N ARG A 153 30.97 -2.26 14.29
CA ARG A 153 31.42 -0.96 13.80
C ARG A 153 30.69 -0.56 12.52
N ILE A 154 30.56 -1.49 11.55
CA ILE A 154 29.82 -1.25 10.30
C ILE A 154 28.33 -1.00 10.60
N VAL A 155 27.73 -1.79 11.48
CA VAL A 155 26.35 -1.61 11.91
C VAL A 155 26.14 -0.21 12.52
N LYS A 156 27.07 0.23 13.35
CA LYS A 156 26.99 1.57 13.96
C LYS A 156 27.12 2.68 12.91
N GLU A 157 28.03 2.55 11.96
CA GLU A 157 28.29 3.56 10.93
C GLU A 157 27.14 3.68 9.91
N MET A 158 26.57 2.56 9.46
CA MET A 158 25.51 2.53 8.47
C MET A 158 24.10 2.54 9.08
N ASN A 159 24.01 2.24 10.35
CA ASN A 159 22.79 2.28 11.15
C ASN A 159 21.58 1.49 10.57
N PRO A 160 21.76 0.24 10.11
CA PRO A 160 20.63 -0.59 9.73
C PRO A 160 19.82 -0.99 10.98
N HIS A 161 18.57 -1.41 10.76
CA HIS A 161 17.78 -2.01 11.83
C HIS A 161 18.19 -3.48 12.02
N ILE A 162 18.53 -3.89 13.25
CA ILE A 162 18.82 -5.28 13.57
C ILE A 162 17.49 -6.02 13.72
N VAL A 163 17.20 -6.89 12.74
CA VAL A 163 15.96 -7.68 12.73
C VAL A 163 16.10 -8.89 13.64
N ASP A 164 17.26 -9.55 13.58
CA ASP A 164 17.57 -10.75 14.37
C ASP A 164 19.07 -10.93 14.50
N GLN A 165 19.51 -11.59 15.55
CA GLN A 165 20.89 -11.96 15.75
C GLN A 165 20.97 -13.24 16.59
N THR A 166 21.90 -14.13 16.20
CA THR A 166 22.15 -15.40 16.85
C THR A 166 23.63 -15.54 17.15
N PHE A 167 23.98 -15.95 18.37
CA PHE A 167 25.38 -16.09 18.85
C PHE A 167 25.60 -17.50 19.37
N ASP A 168 25.79 -18.45 18.44
CA ASP A 168 26.12 -19.84 18.73
C ASP A 168 27.58 -20.10 18.38
N ASN A 169 27.88 -21.29 17.84
CA ASN A 169 29.23 -21.62 17.34
C ASN A 169 29.62 -20.67 16.20
N THR A 170 28.66 -20.24 15.42
CA THR A 170 28.78 -19.19 14.40
C THR A 170 27.77 -18.09 14.72
N CYS A 171 28.17 -16.84 14.52
CA CYS A 171 27.28 -15.70 14.70
C CYS A 171 26.55 -15.40 13.40
N THR A 172 25.28 -15.08 13.48
CA THR A 172 24.46 -14.64 12.35
C THR A 172 23.72 -13.36 12.72
N ILE A 173 23.74 -12.38 11.81
CA ILE A 173 23.02 -11.14 11.98
C ILE A 173 22.13 -10.87 10.76
N LYS A 174 20.88 -10.48 11.00
CA LYS A 174 19.94 -10.02 9.97
C LYS A 174 19.69 -8.54 10.14
N LEU A 175 19.97 -7.80 9.08
CA LEU A 175 19.89 -6.34 9.07
C LEU A 175 18.89 -5.89 8.01
N SER A 176 18.01 -4.96 8.37
CA SER A 176 17.13 -4.29 7.42
C SER A 176 17.69 -2.90 7.14
N ILE A 177 17.85 -2.57 5.88
CA ILE A 177 18.42 -1.30 5.46
C ILE A 177 17.70 -0.82 4.18
N ARG A 178 17.69 0.47 3.97
CA ARG A 178 17.16 1.08 2.76
C ARG A 178 17.76 0.43 1.50
N LYS A 179 16.91 0.09 0.55
CA LYS A 179 17.29 -0.65 -0.66
C LYS A 179 18.50 -0.07 -1.39
N SER A 180 18.57 1.26 -1.50
CA SER A 180 19.68 1.96 -2.16
C SER A 180 21.02 1.80 -1.44
N GLU A 181 21.01 1.44 -0.15
CA GLU A 181 22.23 1.27 0.67
C GLU A 181 22.60 -0.20 0.90
N ALA A 182 21.71 -1.14 0.51
CA ALA A 182 21.88 -2.56 0.81
C ALA A 182 23.16 -3.15 0.19
N GLU A 183 23.48 -2.79 -1.04
CA GLU A 183 24.66 -3.30 -1.73
C GLU A 183 25.97 -2.80 -1.09
N GLN A 184 25.99 -1.56 -0.64
CA GLN A 184 27.13 -1.00 0.09
C GLN A 184 27.34 -1.75 1.42
N LEU A 185 26.27 -2.05 2.13
CA LEU A 185 26.34 -2.83 3.38
C LEU A 185 26.90 -4.24 3.12
N ARG A 186 26.36 -4.94 2.12
CA ARG A 186 26.85 -6.27 1.72
C ARG A 186 28.33 -6.25 1.39
N THR A 187 28.76 -5.29 0.61
CA THR A 187 30.16 -5.15 0.20
C THR A 187 31.07 -4.91 1.39
N ARG A 188 30.69 -4.01 2.31
CA ARG A 188 31.49 -3.73 3.51
C ARG A 188 31.62 -4.96 4.43
N LEU A 189 30.52 -5.68 4.65
CA LEU A 189 30.54 -6.91 5.46
C LEU A 189 31.36 -8.01 4.79
N LYS A 190 31.21 -8.18 3.48
CA LYS A 190 31.95 -9.20 2.73
C LYS A 190 33.48 -8.99 2.79
N LYS A 191 33.93 -7.75 2.80
CA LYS A 191 35.36 -7.43 2.90
C LYS A 191 35.99 -7.92 4.20
N LEU A 192 35.23 -8.00 5.29
CA LEU A 192 35.72 -8.53 6.57
C LEU A 192 36.10 -10.01 6.49
N SER A 193 35.50 -10.76 5.57
CA SER A 193 35.74 -12.20 5.40
C SER A 193 37.04 -12.49 4.66
N PHE A 194 37.70 -11.49 4.10
CA PHE A 194 38.94 -11.62 3.31
C PHE A 194 40.15 -10.95 3.97
N GLU A 195 40.01 -10.38 5.17
CA GLU A 195 41.10 -9.77 5.97
C GLU A 195 41.64 -10.73 7.07
#